data_676a29859a3309b5a960e98649356234
#
_entry.id   676a29859a3309b5a960e98649356234
#
_cell.length_a   1.000
_cell.length_b   1.000
_cell.length_c   1.000
_cell.angle_alpha   90.00
_cell.angle_beta   90.00
_cell.angle_gamma   90.00
#
_symmetry.space_group_name_H-M   'P 1'
#
loop_
_entity.id
_entity.type
_entity.pdbx_description
1 polymer ?
#
loop_
_entity_poly.entity_id
_entity_poly.type
_entity_poly.pdbx_seq_one_letter_code
_entity_poly.pdbx_strand_id
1 'polypeptide(L)'
;MTCTNGGSFDVATNSFTAATVTENTESVCTATASDEAGNEGTGSLTVTMTPAPVAGSVTLSGNLTYDRVPLNPNTNGLNFNGIVQMPIRQAPVDLLDASGAVIESTVSDDSGAYSFDVVSGTEVRVRVRSEVQQSAPNLIDMQVLDNTSGNSIYAIQGALAEVPNGGQTRDLNADSGWGGSSYTGQRAAAPFALLDTILGTLEDFIEVDSSVGFPAFDILWSTRNRSENGDVSDGQIGTSSFTVANGIPVIRILGDENADTDEFDVHVVVHEFGHYFENQLSRADSIGGPHSLSDRLDPRVAFGEGWGNALSGMILDDPFYRDSSGNQQSTGFGFSVESNNFVSTGWFSEASVQSILYDLFDDDDDGADTASFGLGPIYGAFTDPAYVNTEAFTTIFAFLEALDNQSGISTAAITALTDAQNINGATGFGIGETNNGGISDTLPVYLPLPINGTPVEFCSFNNFGTFNKLGNRRFLEFEIPTAGAYRIQMSRDASAPSDTGPATSDPDFIIFNSGVPFVGGQSPDNNVETQTVNLPAGQLIMDAHAFENVDFVDGRSTPADFCFELTLEAQ
;
A
#
# COMPACT_ATOMS: atom_id res chain seq x y z
N MET A 1 -0.40 33.35 24.96
CA MET A 1 -1.32 32.25 24.60
C MET A 1 -2.60 32.84 24.07
N THR A 2 -3.10 32.34 22.96
CA THR A 2 -4.34 32.78 22.30
C THR A 2 -5.20 31.56 22.00
N CYS A 3 -6.51 31.68 22.20
CA CYS A 3 -7.46 30.59 21.92
C CYS A 3 -8.43 31.02 20.80
N THR A 4 -8.76 30.11 19.88
CA THR A 4 -9.53 30.42 18.65
C THR A 4 -10.97 30.89 18.93
N ASN A 5 -11.62 30.46 20.00
CA ASN A 5 -12.99 30.82 20.32
C ASN A 5 -13.13 31.69 21.59
N GLY A 6 -12.13 32.53 21.89
CA GLY A 6 -12.22 33.55 22.93
C GLY A 6 -12.07 33.05 24.36
N GLY A 7 -11.57 31.85 24.59
CA GLY A 7 -11.19 31.34 25.90
C GLY A 7 -9.82 31.85 26.38
N SER A 8 -9.54 31.73 27.66
CA SER A 8 -8.23 32.03 28.25
C SER A 8 -7.73 30.84 29.07
N PHE A 9 -6.44 30.54 28.91
CA PHE A 9 -5.77 29.50 29.72
C PHE A 9 -4.86 30.15 30.74
N ASP A 10 -5.04 29.81 32.02
CA ASP A 10 -4.18 30.25 33.09
C ASP A 10 -3.08 29.22 33.35
N VAL A 11 -1.86 29.57 32.99
CA VAL A 11 -0.67 28.72 33.12
C VAL A 11 -0.33 28.45 34.58
N ALA A 12 -0.66 29.35 35.50
CA ALA A 12 -0.33 29.19 36.91
C ALA A 12 -1.23 28.16 37.63
N THR A 13 -2.47 28.05 37.21
CA THR A 13 -3.46 27.11 37.76
C THR A 13 -3.73 25.91 36.86
N ASN A 14 -3.12 25.89 35.69
CA ASN A 14 -3.34 24.90 34.65
C ASN A 14 -4.82 24.73 34.29
N SER A 15 -5.57 25.83 34.24
CA SER A 15 -7.00 25.84 34.03
C SER A 15 -7.40 26.66 32.81
N PHE A 16 -8.38 26.14 32.03
CA PHE A 16 -8.99 26.83 30.92
C PHE A 16 -10.31 27.49 31.31
N THR A 17 -10.50 28.74 30.92
CA THR A 17 -11.77 29.44 31.11
C THR A 17 -12.34 29.80 29.76
N ALA A 18 -13.47 29.20 29.39
CA ALA A 18 -14.18 29.53 28.18
C ALA A 18 -14.91 30.88 28.28
N ALA A 19 -14.84 31.71 27.23
CA ALA A 19 -15.52 33.02 27.23
C ALA A 19 -17.04 32.90 26.97
N THR A 20 -17.42 32.14 25.97
CA THR A 20 -18.79 31.65 25.63
C THR A 20 -18.61 30.56 24.58
N VAL A 21 -18.88 29.34 24.93
CA VAL A 21 -18.72 28.24 23.98
C VAL A 21 -20.12 27.77 23.59
N THR A 22 -20.40 27.80 22.31
CA THR A 22 -21.52 27.04 21.73
C THR A 22 -21.10 25.58 21.75
N GLU A 23 -22.02 24.70 22.15
CA GLU A 23 -21.84 23.25 22.19
C GLU A 23 -21.19 22.75 20.89
N ASN A 24 -20.27 21.78 21.00
CA ASN A 24 -19.54 21.16 19.89
C ASN A 24 -18.54 22.07 19.11
N THR A 25 -18.01 23.11 19.73
CA THR A 25 -16.92 23.90 19.14
C THR A 25 -15.58 23.57 19.80
N GLU A 26 -14.62 23.18 18.99
CA GLU A 26 -13.21 23.09 19.40
C GLU A 26 -12.62 24.46 19.68
N SER A 27 -11.89 24.58 20.77
CA SER A 27 -11.05 25.74 21.05
C SER A 27 -9.59 25.33 21.11
N VAL A 28 -8.84 25.70 20.10
CA VAL A 28 -7.39 25.48 20.06
C VAL A 28 -6.68 26.64 20.74
N CYS A 29 -5.98 26.36 21.82
CA CYS A 29 -5.16 27.33 22.53
C CYS A 29 -3.69 27.16 22.17
N THR A 30 -3.09 28.17 21.54
CA THR A 30 -1.68 28.16 21.14
C THR A 30 -0.84 28.99 22.11
N ALA A 31 0.20 28.41 22.66
CA ALA A 31 1.22 29.08 23.47
C ALA A 31 2.50 29.22 22.67
N THR A 32 3.08 30.43 22.67
CA THR A 32 4.42 30.67 22.14
C THR A 32 5.34 31.00 23.30
N ALA A 33 6.48 30.34 23.38
CA ALA A 33 7.56 30.63 24.32
C ALA A 33 8.85 30.89 23.54
N SER A 34 9.62 31.89 23.97
CA SER A 34 10.94 32.17 23.42
C SER A 34 12.02 31.91 24.45
N ASP A 35 13.16 31.38 24.02
CA ASP A 35 14.36 31.24 24.84
C ASP A 35 15.14 32.59 24.95
N GLU A 36 16.19 32.61 25.75
CA GLU A 36 17.05 33.81 25.91
C GLU A 36 17.80 34.21 24.62
N ALA A 37 17.89 33.30 23.64
CA ALA A 37 18.49 33.54 22.32
C ALA A 37 17.49 34.06 21.28
N GLY A 38 16.20 34.14 21.63
CA GLY A 38 15.12 34.64 20.77
C GLY A 38 14.52 33.57 19.83
N ASN A 39 14.82 32.28 20.04
CA ASN A 39 14.15 31.22 19.30
C ASN A 39 12.75 31.01 19.87
N GLU A 40 11.75 30.96 19.00
CA GLU A 40 10.35 30.76 19.40
C GLU A 40 9.93 29.30 19.18
N GLY A 41 9.35 28.71 20.24
CA GLY A 41 8.66 27.42 20.18
C GLY A 41 7.15 27.63 20.41
N THR A 42 6.31 26.97 19.60
CA THR A 42 4.85 27.00 19.75
C THR A 42 4.36 25.62 20.16
N GLY A 43 3.45 25.57 21.16
CA GLY A 43 2.70 24.39 21.54
C GLY A 43 1.20 24.69 21.46
N SER A 44 0.39 23.72 21.04
CA SER A 44 -1.07 23.85 21.00
C SER A 44 -1.73 22.83 21.92
N LEU A 45 -2.82 23.25 22.55
CA LEU A 45 -3.72 22.39 23.32
C LEU A 45 -5.12 22.54 22.73
N THR A 46 -5.70 21.44 22.28
CA THR A 46 -7.09 21.40 21.84
C THR A 46 -7.96 21.09 23.07
N VAL A 47 -8.96 21.90 23.29
CA VAL A 47 -9.97 21.69 24.33
C VAL A 47 -11.33 21.54 23.64
N THR A 48 -11.88 20.34 23.69
CA THR A 48 -13.25 20.07 23.25
C THR A 48 -14.19 20.24 24.46
N MET A 49 -15.19 21.07 24.33
CA MET A 49 -16.23 21.23 25.36
C MET A 49 -17.31 20.20 25.11
N THR A 50 -17.41 19.22 25.99
CA THR A 50 -18.61 18.38 26.07
C THR A 50 -19.79 19.19 26.58
N PRO A 51 -21.01 19.03 26.00
CA PRO A 51 -22.23 19.66 26.54
C PRO A 51 -22.39 19.35 28.03
N ALA A 52 -22.89 20.33 28.80
CA ALA A 52 -23.28 20.06 30.18
C ALA A 52 -24.42 19.01 30.16
N PRO A 53 -24.41 18.01 31.07
CA PRO A 53 -25.46 17.01 31.13
C PRO A 53 -26.86 17.66 31.18
N VAL A 54 -27.75 17.24 30.29
CA VAL A 54 -29.14 17.72 30.30
C VAL A 54 -29.74 17.32 31.63
N ALA A 55 -30.45 18.24 32.30
CA ALA A 55 -31.04 17.94 33.58
C ALA A 55 -32.02 16.76 33.47
N GLY A 56 -31.73 15.65 34.17
CA GLY A 56 -32.44 14.37 34.06
C GLY A 56 -31.83 13.37 33.09
N SER A 57 -30.64 13.68 32.48
CA SER A 57 -29.88 12.71 31.68
C SER A 57 -29.11 11.75 32.57
N VAL A 58 -28.86 10.57 32.02
CA VAL A 58 -28.04 9.50 32.62
C VAL A 58 -27.04 9.02 31.58
N THR A 59 -25.92 8.50 32.04
CA THR A 59 -24.88 8.00 31.13
C THR A 59 -25.24 6.62 30.59
N LEU A 60 -25.17 6.49 29.27
CA LEU A 60 -25.12 5.22 28.55
C LEU A 60 -23.70 5.03 28.02
N SER A 61 -23.00 4.01 28.47
CA SER A 61 -21.61 3.73 28.07
C SER A 61 -21.42 2.25 27.74
N GLY A 62 -20.26 1.88 27.25
CA GLY A 62 -19.89 0.49 27.02
C GLY A 62 -18.54 0.37 26.32
N ASN A 63 -18.14 -0.89 26.09
CA ASN A 63 -16.95 -1.24 25.34
C ASN A 63 -17.36 -1.95 24.04
N LEU A 64 -16.68 -1.61 22.97
CA LEU A 64 -16.81 -2.20 21.66
C LEU A 64 -15.61 -3.09 21.40
N THR A 65 -15.87 -4.35 21.06
CA THR A 65 -14.81 -5.33 20.81
C THR A 65 -15.11 -6.13 19.54
N TYR A 66 -14.07 -6.76 18.99
CA TYR A 66 -14.19 -7.75 17.94
C TYR A 66 -13.35 -8.99 18.25
N ASP A 67 -13.76 -10.14 17.73
CA ASP A 67 -13.03 -11.38 17.88
C ASP A 67 -11.85 -11.42 16.89
N ARG A 68 -10.63 -11.27 17.37
CA ARG A 68 -9.42 -11.47 16.59
C ARG A 68 -9.07 -12.94 16.55
N VAL A 69 -8.96 -13.51 15.34
CA VAL A 69 -8.47 -14.88 15.13
C VAL A 69 -6.97 -14.82 14.82
N PRO A 70 -6.09 -15.31 15.72
CA PRO A 70 -4.65 -15.29 15.46
C PRO A 70 -4.23 -16.37 14.46
N LEU A 71 -3.09 -16.17 13.80
CA LEU A 71 -2.44 -17.19 12.98
C LEU A 71 -1.81 -18.28 13.85
N ASN A 72 -1.74 -19.50 13.32
CA ASN A 72 -1.06 -20.64 13.92
C ASN A 72 0.33 -20.80 13.29
N PRO A 73 1.42 -20.51 14.02
CA PRO A 73 2.78 -20.54 13.46
C PRO A 73 3.24 -21.94 13.01
N ASN A 74 2.54 -23.01 13.42
CA ASN A 74 2.91 -24.37 13.03
C ASN A 74 2.25 -24.82 11.72
N THR A 75 1.13 -24.22 11.33
CA THR A 75 0.38 -24.61 10.14
C THR A 75 0.23 -23.46 9.14
N ASN A 76 0.59 -22.25 9.53
CA ASN A 76 0.33 -20.98 8.85
C ASN A 76 -1.18 -20.71 8.60
N GLY A 77 -2.05 -21.51 9.18
CA GLY A 77 -3.50 -21.34 9.14
C GLY A 77 -4.02 -20.53 10.32
N LEU A 78 -5.34 -20.34 10.39
CA LEU A 78 -6.01 -19.64 11.49
C LEU A 78 -6.14 -20.53 12.73
N ASN A 79 -6.00 -19.91 13.91
CA ASN A 79 -6.13 -20.57 15.20
C ASN A 79 -7.43 -20.15 15.91
N PHE A 80 -8.54 -20.77 15.56
CA PHE A 80 -9.84 -20.45 16.18
C PHE A 80 -9.95 -20.79 17.67
N ASN A 81 -9.03 -21.61 18.22
CA ASN A 81 -8.97 -21.86 19.66
C ASN A 81 -8.26 -20.72 20.41
N GLY A 82 -7.56 -19.84 19.70
CA GLY A 82 -6.84 -18.71 20.22
C GLY A 82 -7.57 -17.38 20.06
N ILE A 83 -8.86 -17.37 19.73
CA ILE A 83 -9.65 -16.14 19.56
C ILE A 83 -9.54 -15.27 20.83
N VAL A 84 -9.21 -13.99 20.60
CA VAL A 84 -9.15 -12.96 21.64
C VAL A 84 -10.01 -11.77 21.25
N GLN A 85 -10.61 -11.12 22.23
CA GLN A 85 -11.36 -9.89 21.99
C GLN A 85 -10.40 -8.69 21.99
N MET A 86 -10.41 -7.95 20.88
CA MET A 86 -9.66 -6.71 20.70
C MET A 86 -10.61 -5.51 20.67
N PRO A 87 -10.18 -4.32 21.08
CA PRO A 87 -11.03 -3.13 21.04
C PRO A 87 -11.33 -2.71 19.60
N ILE A 88 -12.55 -2.22 19.33
CA ILE A 88 -12.87 -1.47 18.11
C ILE A 88 -12.49 -0.02 18.38
N ARG A 89 -11.37 0.42 17.83
CA ARG A 89 -10.75 1.72 18.08
C ARG A 89 -11.17 2.77 17.07
N GLN A 90 -11.36 4.01 17.53
CA GLN A 90 -11.53 5.21 16.70
C GLN A 90 -12.68 5.11 15.67
N ALA A 91 -13.62 4.20 15.90
CA ALA A 91 -14.78 3.98 15.02
C ALA A 91 -15.97 4.87 15.43
N PRO A 92 -16.74 5.38 14.47
CA PRO A 92 -17.96 6.14 14.75
C PRO A 92 -19.02 5.28 15.43
N VAL A 93 -19.54 5.79 16.52
CA VAL A 93 -20.57 5.16 17.34
C VAL A 93 -21.81 6.04 17.30
N ASP A 94 -22.92 5.50 16.79
CA ASP A 94 -24.20 6.20 16.68
C ASP A 94 -25.18 5.74 17.75
N LEU A 95 -25.85 6.67 18.36
CA LEU A 95 -27.02 6.45 19.19
C LEU A 95 -28.28 6.61 18.31
N LEU A 96 -29.07 5.55 18.18
CA LEU A 96 -30.22 5.51 17.32
C LEU A 96 -31.53 5.44 18.15
N ASP A 97 -32.58 6.12 17.68
CA ASP A 97 -33.91 5.99 18.22
C ASP A 97 -34.65 4.71 17.75
N ALA A 98 -35.87 4.54 18.18
CA ALA A 98 -36.71 3.40 17.81
C ALA A 98 -36.97 3.32 16.29
N SER A 99 -36.93 4.43 15.57
CA SER A 99 -37.11 4.48 14.11
C SER A 99 -35.82 4.15 13.34
N GLY A 100 -34.66 4.15 14.03
CA GLY A 100 -33.34 3.98 13.44
C GLY A 100 -32.70 5.30 13.01
N ALA A 101 -33.28 6.44 13.37
CA ALA A 101 -32.67 7.74 13.14
C ALA A 101 -31.54 7.98 14.15
N VAL A 102 -30.42 8.60 13.68
CA VAL A 102 -29.31 8.99 14.54
C VAL A 102 -29.73 10.16 15.41
N ILE A 103 -29.64 9.99 16.74
CA ILE A 103 -29.89 11.02 17.75
C ILE A 103 -28.60 11.78 18.07
N GLU A 104 -27.50 11.02 18.22
CA GLU A 104 -26.19 11.52 18.60
C GLU A 104 -25.10 10.59 18.03
N SER A 105 -23.90 11.09 17.83
CA SER A 105 -22.74 10.31 17.42
C SER A 105 -21.52 10.67 18.26
N THR A 106 -20.68 9.69 18.55
CA THR A 106 -19.39 9.82 19.18
C THR A 106 -18.37 8.93 18.45
N VAL A 107 -17.15 8.85 18.95
CA VAL A 107 -16.11 7.95 18.44
C VAL A 107 -15.61 7.11 19.61
N SER A 108 -15.37 5.81 19.39
CA SER A 108 -14.74 4.96 20.39
C SER A 108 -13.29 5.37 20.62
N ASP A 109 -12.83 5.26 21.84
CA ASP A 109 -11.42 5.50 22.17
C ASP A 109 -10.54 4.28 21.86
N ASP A 110 -9.23 4.38 22.15
CA ASP A 110 -8.25 3.31 21.91
C ASP A 110 -8.50 2.03 22.72
N SER A 111 -9.33 2.10 23.75
CA SER A 111 -9.80 0.94 24.53
C SER A 111 -11.14 0.38 24.01
N GLY A 112 -11.71 0.97 22.98
CA GLY A 112 -13.05 0.66 22.48
C GLY A 112 -14.18 1.25 23.31
N ALA A 113 -13.90 2.12 24.27
CA ALA A 113 -14.91 2.70 25.12
C ALA A 113 -15.69 3.83 24.44
N TYR A 114 -16.98 3.92 24.72
CA TYR A 114 -17.86 5.00 24.26
C TYR A 114 -18.80 5.47 25.37
N SER A 115 -19.34 6.67 25.23
CA SER A 115 -20.30 7.25 26.19
C SER A 115 -21.25 8.24 25.53
N PHE A 116 -22.52 8.21 25.95
CA PHE A 116 -23.58 9.16 25.61
C PHE A 116 -24.32 9.65 26.86
N ASP A 117 -24.81 10.87 26.85
CA ASP A 117 -25.73 11.38 27.86
C ASP A 117 -27.17 11.30 27.33
N VAL A 118 -27.99 10.44 27.91
CA VAL A 118 -29.31 10.10 27.42
C VAL A 118 -30.38 10.43 28.47
N VAL A 119 -31.52 10.99 28.07
CA VAL A 119 -32.65 11.14 28.97
C VAL A 119 -33.14 9.75 29.40
N SER A 120 -33.25 9.52 30.71
CA SER A 120 -33.75 8.23 31.23
C SER A 120 -35.15 7.93 30.74
N GLY A 121 -35.47 6.66 30.46
CA GLY A 121 -36.71 6.24 29.85
C GLY A 121 -36.77 6.30 28.33
N THR A 122 -35.72 6.80 27.67
CA THR A 122 -35.62 6.80 26.20
C THR A 122 -35.25 5.43 25.70
N GLU A 123 -35.97 4.90 24.70
CA GLU A 123 -35.61 3.68 23.99
C GLU A 123 -34.55 4.00 22.90
N VAL A 124 -33.39 3.44 23.03
CA VAL A 124 -32.27 3.66 22.10
C VAL A 124 -31.51 2.35 21.81
N ARG A 125 -30.78 2.33 20.72
CA ARG A 125 -29.76 1.31 20.42
C ARG A 125 -28.47 1.99 20.02
N VAL A 126 -27.36 1.30 20.26
CA VAL A 126 -26.02 1.71 19.86
C VAL A 126 -25.64 0.96 18.59
N ARG A 127 -25.03 1.66 17.63
CA ARG A 127 -24.45 1.10 16.40
C ARG A 127 -23.02 1.60 16.26
N VAL A 128 -22.09 0.72 15.89
CA VAL A 128 -20.74 1.08 15.46
C VAL A 128 -20.54 0.71 13.99
N ARG A 129 -19.91 1.60 13.23
CA ARG A 129 -19.66 1.43 11.79
C ARG A 129 -18.19 1.07 11.55
N SER A 130 -17.94 0.29 10.49
CA SER A 130 -16.58 -0.12 10.09
C SER A 130 -15.89 0.98 9.28
N GLU A 131 -15.61 2.09 9.90
CA GLU A 131 -14.85 3.21 9.34
C GLU A 131 -13.99 3.89 10.41
N VAL A 132 -12.96 4.61 9.97
CA VAL A 132 -12.19 5.53 10.80
C VAL A 132 -12.07 6.84 10.05
N GLN A 133 -12.42 7.94 10.71
CA GLN A 133 -12.32 9.29 10.18
C GLN A 133 -11.60 10.20 11.17
N GLN A 134 -10.47 10.74 10.77
CA GLN A 134 -9.68 11.66 11.55
C GLN A 134 -9.32 12.90 10.73
N SER A 135 -9.41 14.07 11.37
CA SER A 135 -9.03 15.34 10.75
C SER A 135 -7.51 15.54 10.77
N ALA A 136 -7.04 16.49 9.95
CA ALA A 136 -5.63 16.93 9.97
C ALA A 136 -5.14 17.25 11.42
N PRO A 137 -3.84 17.07 11.78
CA PRO A 137 -2.73 16.86 10.84
C PRO A 137 -2.67 15.45 10.21
N ASN A 138 -3.07 14.43 10.93
CA ASN A 138 -3.04 13.06 10.45
C ASN A 138 -4.41 12.72 9.86
N LEU A 139 -4.66 13.20 8.64
CA LEU A 139 -5.90 12.88 7.93
C LEU A 139 -6.01 11.38 7.72
N ILE A 140 -7.10 10.78 8.18
CA ILE A 140 -7.46 9.39 7.93
C ILE A 140 -8.93 9.37 7.50
N ASP A 141 -9.22 8.70 6.39
CA ASP A 141 -10.58 8.45 5.92
C ASP A 141 -10.58 7.08 5.24
N MET A 142 -10.91 6.05 6.03
CA MET A 142 -10.94 4.67 5.57
C MET A 142 -12.21 3.96 6.04
N GLN A 143 -12.73 3.06 5.21
CA GLN A 143 -13.93 2.31 5.49
C GLN A 143 -13.88 0.90 4.90
N VAL A 144 -14.54 -0.06 5.56
CA VAL A 144 -14.70 -1.42 5.03
C VAL A 144 -16.11 -1.59 4.49
N LEU A 145 -16.19 -1.96 3.20
CA LEU A 145 -17.42 -2.03 2.43
C LEU A 145 -17.69 -3.44 1.90
N ASP A 146 -18.95 -3.84 1.87
CA ASP A 146 -19.40 -5.06 1.17
C ASP A 146 -19.58 -4.78 -0.32
N ASN A 147 -18.57 -5.12 -1.13
CA ASN A 147 -18.63 -4.94 -2.58
C ASN A 147 -19.74 -5.77 -3.24
N THR A 148 -20.20 -6.84 -2.60
CA THR A 148 -21.26 -7.71 -3.14
C THR A 148 -22.65 -7.28 -2.72
N SER A 149 -22.75 -6.20 -1.93
CA SER A 149 -24.01 -5.59 -1.45
C SER A 149 -24.05 -4.09 -1.74
N GLY A 150 -23.62 -3.68 -2.93
CA GLY A 150 -23.67 -2.29 -3.37
C GLY A 150 -22.75 -1.35 -2.60
N ASN A 151 -21.60 -1.82 -2.16
CA ASN A 151 -20.62 -1.10 -1.33
C ASN A 151 -21.25 -0.56 -0.02
N SER A 152 -22.09 -1.36 0.62
CA SER A 152 -22.66 -0.98 1.91
C SER A 152 -21.60 -1.09 3.00
N ILE A 153 -21.54 -0.08 3.88
CA ILE A 153 -20.65 -0.10 5.03
C ILE A 153 -21.10 -1.15 6.05
N TYR A 154 -20.19 -1.88 6.61
CA TYR A 154 -20.47 -2.82 7.69
C TYR A 154 -20.79 -2.08 9.00
N ALA A 155 -21.67 -2.67 9.79
CA ALA A 155 -21.97 -2.17 11.12
C ALA A 155 -22.47 -3.30 12.03
N ILE A 156 -22.15 -3.20 13.31
CA ILE A 156 -22.85 -3.98 14.35
C ILE A 156 -23.74 -3.05 15.18
N GLN A 157 -24.83 -3.58 15.69
CA GLN A 157 -25.74 -2.83 16.54
C GLN A 157 -26.34 -3.66 17.66
N GLY A 158 -26.54 -3.00 18.82
CA GLY A 158 -27.19 -3.59 19.97
C GLY A 158 -28.70 -3.62 19.84
N ALA A 159 -29.37 -4.26 20.80
CA ALA A 159 -30.82 -4.28 20.90
C ALA A 159 -31.37 -2.89 21.25
N LEU A 160 -32.57 -2.59 20.72
CA LEU A 160 -33.34 -1.44 21.17
C LEU A 160 -33.86 -1.69 22.61
N ALA A 161 -33.53 -0.79 23.52
CA ALA A 161 -33.97 -0.89 24.91
C ALA A 161 -34.02 0.48 25.59
N GLU A 162 -34.87 0.60 26.59
CA GLU A 162 -34.99 1.77 27.45
C GLU A 162 -33.73 1.96 28.31
N VAL A 163 -33.24 3.19 28.47
CA VAL A 163 -32.14 3.53 29.37
C VAL A 163 -32.71 3.82 30.76
N PRO A 164 -32.31 3.04 31.78
CA PRO A 164 -32.87 3.19 33.16
C PRO A 164 -32.37 4.47 33.84
N ASN A 165 -33.04 4.90 34.92
CA ASN A 165 -32.72 6.10 35.70
C ASN A 165 -31.31 6.14 36.31
N GLY A 166 -30.63 5.02 36.37
CA GLY A 166 -29.27 4.94 36.91
C GLY A 166 -28.16 4.92 35.84
N GLY A 167 -28.52 5.10 34.59
CA GLY A 167 -27.64 4.84 33.45
C GLY A 167 -27.49 3.34 33.15
N GLN A 168 -26.70 3.01 32.14
CA GLN A 168 -26.51 1.62 31.71
C GLN A 168 -25.19 1.43 30.97
N THR A 169 -24.54 0.28 31.18
CA THR A 169 -23.46 -0.19 30.31
C THR A 169 -24.02 -1.13 29.25
N ARG A 170 -23.64 -0.93 27.97
CA ARG A 170 -24.02 -1.77 26.83
C ARG A 170 -22.78 -2.08 26.01
N ASP A 171 -22.14 -3.20 26.30
CA ASP A 171 -21.03 -3.69 25.53
C ASP A 171 -21.52 -4.35 24.23
N LEU A 172 -20.77 -4.20 23.14
CA LEU A 172 -21.01 -4.87 21.88
C LEU A 172 -19.74 -5.59 21.44
N ASN A 173 -19.90 -6.83 20.97
CA ASN A 173 -18.82 -7.59 20.35
C ASN A 173 -19.19 -7.95 18.92
N ALA A 174 -18.26 -7.74 18.00
CA ALA A 174 -18.32 -8.27 16.64
C ALA A 174 -17.77 -9.70 16.66
N ASP A 175 -18.65 -10.67 16.51
CA ASP A 175 -18.31 -12.10 16.53
C ASP A 175 -17.54 -12.52 15.28
N SER A 176 -16.59 -13.45 15.43
CA SER A 176 -15.90 -14.11 14.32
C SER A 176 -16.83 -14.98 13.46
N GLY A 177 -17.98 -15.36 13.99
CA GLY A 177 -18.92 -16.28 13.35
C GLY A 177 -18.52 -17.76 13.46
N TRP A 178 -17.41 -18.08 14.14
CA TRP A 178 -16.92 -19.45 14.26
C TRP A 178 -17.75 -20.29 15.24
N GLY A 179 -18.28 -21.40 14.77
CA GLY A 179 -19.14 -22.29 15.56
C GLY A 179 -18.42 -23.50 16.18
N GLY A 180 -17.09 -23.47 16.23
CA GLY A 180 -16.28 -24.54 16.82
C GLY A 180 -15.69 -25.53 15.80
N SER A 181 -16.32 -25.70 14.64
CA SER A 181 -15.83 -26.57 13.56
C SER A 181 -16.05 -26.00 12.15
N SER A 182 -16.80 -24.94 12.05
CA SER A 182 -17.05 -24.17 10.81
C SER A 182 -17.67 -22.83 11.18
N TYR A 183 -17.72 -21.90 10.23
CA TYR A 183 -18.51 -20.70 10.39
C TYR A 183 -20.01 -21.03 10.41
N THR A 184 -20.71 -20.65 11.46
CA THR A 184 -22.16 -20.88 11.64
C THR A 184 -22.90 -19.59 11.92
N GLY A 185 -22.17 -18.50 12.20
CA GLY A 185 -22.68 -17.14 12.41
C GLY A 185 -22.20 -16.16 11.35
N GLN A 186 -22.61 -14.91 11.47
CA GLN A 186 -22.07 -13.83 10.67
C GLN A 186 -20.62 -13.54 11.08
N ARG A 187 -19.74 -13.32 10.11
CA ARG A 187 -18.33 -12.96 10.32
C ARG A 187 -18.23 -11.44 10.55
N ALA A 188 -18.89 -10.96 11.63
CA ALA A 188 -18.97 -9.55 11.94
C ALA A 188 -17.64 -8.93 12.37
N ALA A 189 -16.72 -9.76 12.86
CA ALA A 189 -15.37 -9.33 13.28
C ALA A 189 -14.48 -8.91 12.12
N ALA A 190 -14.63 -9.50 10.94
CA ALA A 190 -13.74 -9.29 9.80
C ALA A 190 -13.54 -7.82 9.42
N PRO A 191 -14.59 -6.99 9.23
CA PRO A 191 -14.41 -5.58 8.90
C PRO A 191 -13.62 -4.79 9.95
N PHE A 192 -13.80 -5.13 11.23
CA PHE A 192 -13.10 -4.44 12.31
C PHE A 192 -11.67 -4.94 12.49
N ALA A 193 -11.39 -6.21 12.17
CA ALA A 193 -10.03 -6.73 12.13
C ALA A 193 -9.19 -6.04 11.03
N LEU A 194 -9.78 -5.83 9.84
CA LEU A 194 -9.16 -5.08 8.76
C LEU A 194 -8.86 -3.64 9.16
N LEU A 195 -9.86 -2.94 9.75
CA LEU A 195 -9.65 -1.57 10.24
C LEU A 195 -8.53 -1.50 11.27
N ASP A 196 -8.52 -2.40 12.25
CA ASP A 196 -7.53 -2.39 13.34
C ASP A 196 -6.12 -2.67 12.84
N THR A 197 -5.96 -3.61 11.90
CA THR A 197 -4.66 -3.90 11.26
C THR A 197 -4.14 -2.68 10.50
N ILE A 198 -4.97 -2.05 9.68
CA ILE A 198 -4.56 -0.85 8.94
C ILE A 198 -4.33 0.33 9.87
N LEU A 199 -5.20 0.55 10.87
CA LEU A 199 -5.02 1.64 11.83
C LEU A 199 -3.68 1.53 12.56
N GLY A 200 -3.29 0.33 13.01
CA GLY A 200 -1.96 0.10 13.58
C GLY A 200 -0.83 0.47 12.60
N THR A 201 -0.96 0.06 11.33
CA THR A 201 0.00 0.44 10.29
C THR A 201 0.12 1.96 10.11
N LEU A 202 -1.02 2.68 10.13
CA LEU A 202 -1.01 4.14 10.03
C LEU A 202 -0.35 4.78 11.27
N GLU A 203 -0.58 4.23 12.46
CA GLU A 203 0.01 4.70 13.72
C GLU A 203 1.55 4.63 13.68
N ASP A 204 2.14 3.55 13.12
CA ASP A 204 3.60 3.42 12.96
C ASP A 204 4.17 4.49 12.01
N PHE A 205 3.50 4.80 10.90
CA PHE A 205 3.90 5.90 10.04
C PHE A 205 3.74 7.28 10.70
N ILE A 206 2.70 7.48 11.51
CA ILE A 206 2.50 8.72 12.29
C ILE A 206 3.59 8.88 13.36
N GLU A 207 4.11 7.79 13.93
CA GLU A 207 5.24 7.85 14.85
C GLU A 207 6.51 8.35 14.15
N VAL A 208 6.72 7.96 12.90
CA VAL A 208 7.86 8.42 12.07
C VAL A 208 7.67 9.86 11.60
N ASP A 209 6.48 10.22 11.12
CA ASP A 209 6.13 11.56 10.66
C ASP A 209 4.77 11.99 11.22
N SER A 210 4.80 12.76 12.29
CA SER A 210 3.58 13.26 12.96
C SER A 210 2.73 14.22 12.10
N SER A 211 3.18 14.56 10.90
CA SER A 211 2.45 15.41 9.95
C SER A 211 1.87 14.63 8.76
N VAL A 212 2.15 13.34 8.64
CA VAL A 212 1.66 12.52 7.54
C VAL A 212 0.13 12.47 7.53
N GLY A 213 -0.45 12.58 6.34
CA GLY A 213 -1.88 12.40 6.11
C GLY A 213 -2.09 11.37 5.01
N PHE A 214 -3.12 10.57 5.18
CA PHE A 214 -3.42 9.45 4.29
C PHE A 214 -4.64 9.80 3.42
N PRO A 215 -4.49 9.92 2.09
CA PRO A 215 -5.62 10.07 1.18
C PRO A 215 -6.69 9.00 1.40
N ALA A 216 -7.95 9.39 1.27
CA ALA A 216 -9.09 8.49 1.49
C ALA A 216 -9.01 7.22 0.64
N PHE A 217 -9.36 6.08 1.22
CA PHE A 217 -9.39 4.78 0.53
C PHE A 217 -10.45 3.84 1.09
N ASP A 218 -10.89 2.92 0.24
CA ASP A 218 -11.86 1.89 0.61
C ASP A 218 -11.17 0.52 0.76
N ILE A 219 -11.67 -0.27 1.70
CA ILE A 219 -11.33 -1.68 1.84
C ILE A 219 -12.57 -2.49 1.45
N LEU A 220 -12.48 -3.29 0.40
CA LEU A 220 -13.58 -4.12 -0.09
C LEU A 220 -13.41 -5.54 0.43
N TRP A 221 -14.31 -5.94 1.29
CA TRP A 221 -14.38 -7.29 1.82
C TRP A 221 -15.79 -7.85 1.74
N SER A 222 -15.91 -9.14 1.45
CA SER A 222 -17.17 -9.88 1.53
C SER A 222 -16.86 -11.37 1.69
N THR A 223 -17.72 -12.11 2.40
CA THR A 223 -17.65 -13.58 2.44
C THR A 223 -17.80 -14.24 1.06
N ARG A 224 -18.10 -13.48 0.02
CA ARG A 224 -18.22 -13.92 -1.37
C ARG A 224 -16.98 -13.60 -2.22
N ASN A 225 -16.04 -12.82 -1.66
CA ASN A 225 -14.80 -12.48 -2.36
C ASN A 225 -13.94 -13.74 -2.50
N ARG A 226 -13.63 -14.11 -3.76
CA ARG A 226 -12.98 -15.38 -4.11
C ARG A 226 -11.96 -15.21 -5.21
N SER A 227 -11.07 -16.22 -5.32
CA SER A 227 -9.96 -16.27 -6.29
C SER A 227 -10.44 -16.58 -7.72
N GLU A 228 -11.43 -15.83 -8.22
CA GLU A 228 -11.91 -15.83 -9.60
C GLU A 228 -11.80 -14.41 -10.15
N ASN A 229 -11.32 -14.27 -11.38
CA ASN A 229 -11.31 -12.98 -12.08
C ASN A 229 -12.66 -12.71 -12.73
N GLY A 230 -13.24 -11.51 -12.53
CA GLY A 230 -14.51 -11.17 -13.13
C GLY A 230 -15.17 -9.92 -12.54
N ASP A 231 -16.45 -10.02 -12.22
CA ASP A 231 -17.20 -8.90 -11.66
C ASP A 231 -16.98 -8.78 -10.15
N VAL A 232 -16.34 -7.70 -9.73
CA VAL A 232 -16.06 -7.41 -8.32
C VAL A 232 -17.36 -7.32 -7.49
N SER A 233 -18.47 -6.88 -8.09
CA SER A 233 -19.77 -6.84 -7.39
C SER A 233 -20.37 -8.23 -7.16
N ASP A 234 -19.86 -9.26 -7.82
CA ASP A 234 -20.19 -10.67 -7.59
C ASP A 234 -19.16 -11.39 -6.71
N GLY A 235 -18.15 -10.65 -6.21
CA GLY A 235 -17.05 -11.19 -5.39
C GLY A 235 -15.92 -11.85 -6.20
N GLN A 236 -15.87 -11.64 -7.51
CA GLN A 236 -14.81 -12.20 -8.36
C GLN A 236 -13.61 -11.23 -8.41
N ILE A 237 -12.80 -11.24 -7.36
CA ILE A 237 -11.71 -10.27 -7.18
C ILE A 237 -10.33 -10.79 -7.61
N GLY A 238 -10.19 -12.08 -7.91
CA GLY A 238 -8.94 -12.73 -8.34
C GLY A 238 -8.02 -13.09 -7.17
N THR A 239 -7.55 -12.11 -6.45
CA THR A 239 -6.72 -12.23 -5.23
C THR A 239 -6.97 -11.00 -4.36
N SER A 240 -6.50 -11.03 -3.12
CA SER A 240 -6.34 -9.77 -2.36
C SER A 240 -5.39 -8.87 -3.14
N SER A 241 -5.67 -7.58 -3.23
CA SER A 241 -4.94 -6.66 -4.11
C SER A 241 -5.25 -5.21 -3.83
N PHE A 242 -4.26 -4.36 -4.04
CA PHE A 242 -4.47 -2.91 -4.15
C PHE A 242 -4.78 -2.51 -5.60
N THR A 243 -5.64 -1.52 -5.79
CA THR A 243 -5.91 -0.90 -7.09
C THR A 243 -6.47 0.52 -6.92
N VAL A 244 -6.51 1.28 -8.02
CA VAL A 244 -7.25 2.54 -8.08
C VAL A 244 -8.48 2.35 -8.97
N ALA A 245 -9.66 2.33 -8.37
CA ALA A 245 -10.93 2.14 -9.07
C ALA A 245 -11.71 3.46 -9.15
N ASN A 246 -11.95 3.96 -10.37
CA ASN A 246 -12.64 5.25 -10.60
C ASN A 246 -12.01 6.44 -9.85
N GLY A 247 -10.69 6.43 -9.67
CA GLY A 247 -9.95 7.47 -8.96
C GLY A 247 -9.96 7.33 -7.43
N ILE A 248 -10.51 6.26 -6.88
CA ILE A 248 -10.49 5.94 -5.46
C ILE A 248 -9.49 4.80 -5.23
N PRO A 249 -8.51 4.95 -4.32
CA PRO A 249 -7.65 3.86 -3.88
C PRO A 249 -8.49 2.78 -3.17
N VAL A 250 -8.25 1.52 -3.52
CA VAL A 250 -9.05 0.40 -3.02
C VAL A 250 -8.15 -0.79 -2.69
N ILE A 251 -8.27 -1.31 -1.48
CA ILE A 251 -7.70 -2.60 -1.08
C ILE A 251 -8.84 -3.63 -1.13
N ARG A 252 -8.68 -4.69 -1.91
CA ARG A 252 -9.61 -5.80 -2.01
C ARG A 252 -9.10 -6.97 -1.20
N ILE A 253 -9.95 -7.59 -0.41
CA ILE A 253 -9.58 -8.68 0.50
C ILE A 253 -10.45 -9.91 0.22
N LEU A 254 -9.82 -11.07 0.08
CA LEU A 254 -10.49 -12.36 -0.07
C LEU A 254 -11.31 -12.71 1.18
N GLY A 255 -12.37 -13.48 1.01
CA GLY A 255 -13.29 -13.81 2.09
C GLY A 255 -13.98 -15.19 1.96
N ASP A 256 -13.61 -16.02 0.98
CA ASP A 256 -14.17 -17.37 0.80
C ASP A 256 -13.59 -18.34 1.83
N GLU A 257 -14.38 -18.66 2.83
CA GLU A 257 -14.01 -19.45 4.02
C GLU A 257 -13.46 -20.86 3.74
N ASN A 258 -13.67 -21.41 2.56
CA ASN A 258 -13.25 -22.76 2.20
C ASN A 258 -12.14 -22.77 1.12
N ALA A 259 -11.71 -21.63 0.66
CA ALA A 259 -10.66 -21.48 -0.32
C ALA A 259 -9.56 -20.58 0.23
N ASP A 260 -9.89 -19.31 0.46
CA ASP A 260 -8.94 -18.29 0.87
C ASP A 260 -9.66 -17.11 1.50
N THR A 261 -9.23 -16.65 2.68
CA THR A 261 -9.81 -15.51 3.37
C THR A 261 -8.77 -14.80 4.22
N ASP A 262 -8.55 -13.51 3.92
CA ASP A 262 -7.39 -12.77 4.40
C ASP A 262 -7.72 -11.74 5.48
N GLU A 263 -8.96 -11.66 5.97
CA GLU A 263 -9.32 -10.64 6.96
C GLU A 263 -8.58 -10.75 8.29
N PHE A 264 -7.95 -11.91 8.57
CA PHE A 264 -7.09 -12.14 9.72
C PHE A 264 -5.63 -12.39 9.34
N ASP A 265 -5.30 -12.42 8.05
CA ASP A 265 -3.94 -12.59 7.54
C ASP A 265 -3.25 -11.24 7.46
N VAL A 266 -2.76 -10.82 8.61
CA VAL A 266 -2.24 -9.46 8.82
C VAL A 266 -1.11 -9.09 7.88
N HIS A 267 -0.26 -10.07 7.50
CA HIS A 267 0.81 -9.81 6.52
C HIS A 267 0.23 -9.47 5.14
N VAL A 268 -0.82 -10.17 4.69
CA VAL A 268 -1.51 -9.87 3.43
C VAL A 268 -2.10 -8.46 3.47
N VAL A 269 -2.81 -8.13 4.55
CA VAL A 269 -3.45 -6.80 4.70
C VAL A 269 -2.42 -5.67 4.68
N VAL A 270 -1.29 -5.82 5.39
CA VAL A 270 -0.22 -4.81 5.41
C VAL A 270 0.54 -4.77 4.09
N HIS A 271 0.73 -5.90 3.40
CA HIS A 271 1.30 -5.96 2.06
C HIS A 271 0.49 -5.09 1.07
N GLU A 272 -0.81 -5.29 1.03
CA GLU A 272 -1.70 -4.51 0.15
C GLU A 272 -1.72 -3.02 0.52
N PHE A 273 -1.57 -2.71 1.81
CA PHE A 273 -1.36 -1.34 2.24
C PHE A 273 -0.01 -0.78 1.76
N GLY A 274 1.02 -1.60 1.63
CA GLY A 274 2.31 -1.21 1.03
C GLY A 274 2.15 -0.65 -0.38
N HIS A 275 1.32 -1.27 -1.21
CA HIS A 275 1.00 -0.75 -2.56
C HIS A 275 0.18 0.54 -2.50
N TYR A 276 -0.77 0.67 -1.54
CA TYR A 276 -1.45 1.94 -1.30
C TYR A 276 -0.44 3.03 -0.94
N PHE A 277 0.50 2.74 -0.04
CA PHE A 277 1.52 3.69 0.39
C PHE A 277 2.37 4.17 -0.79
N GLU A 278 2.92 3.25 -1.60
CA GLU A 278 3.68 3.64 -2.80
C GLU A 278 2.86 4.53 -3.74
N ASN A 279 1.62 4.18 -4.00
CA ASN A 279 0.77 4.87 -4.97
C ASN A 279 0.33 6.27 -4.48
N GLN A 280 0.05 6.44 -3.18
CA GLN A 280 -0.58 7.65 -2.65
C GLN A 280 0.39 8.61 -1.93
N LEU A 281 1.43 8.08 -1.31
CA LEU A 281 2.39 8.87 -0.53
C LEU A 281 3.78 8.92 -1.16
N SER A 282 4.02 8.11 -2.18
CA SER A 282 5.27 8.03 -2.91
C SER A 282 5.02 8.01 -4.41
N ARG A 283 5.69 7.13 -5.12
CA ARG A 283 5.49 6.84 -6.54
C ARG A 283 5.65 5.35 -6.80
N ALA A 284 4.67 4.76 -7.48
CA ALA A 284 4.68 3.37 -7.93
C ALA A 284 4.68 3.30 -9.46
N ASP A 285 5.71 2.70 -10.04
CA ASP A 285 5.78 2.42 -11.48
C ASP A 285 5.49 0.94 -11.80
N SER A 286 5.11 0.14 -10.79
CA SER A 286 4.80 -1.28 -10.97
C SER A 286 3.69 -1.48 -12.00
N ILE A 287 3.90 -2.44 -12.90
CA ILE A 287 2.90 -2.87 -13.87
C ILE A 287 2.02 -4.01 -13.34
N GLY A 288 2.29 -4.47 -12.11
CA GLY A 288 1.57 -5.55 -11.45
C GLY A 288 1.61 -6.88 -12.19
N GLY A 289 0.64 -7.73 -11.89
CA GLY A 289 0.41 -9.01 -12.56
C GLY A 289 0.97 -10.21 -11.79
N PRO A 290 0.82 -11.45 -12.34
CA PRO A 290 1.20 -12.67 -11.64
C PRO A 290 2.69 -12.73 -11.31
N HIS A 291 3.01 -13.03 -10.05
CA HIS A 291 4.38 -13.12 -9.55
C HIS A 291 4.53 -14.24 -8.51
N SER A 292 5.74 -14.57 -8.21
CA SER A 292 6.13 -15.46 -7.10
C SER A 292 7.57 -15.21 -6.69
N LEU A 293 7.91 -15.57 -5.46
CA LEU A 293 9.27 -15.43 -4.88
C LEU A 293 10.40 -16.08 -5.69
N SER A 294 10.09 -17.00 -6.60
CA SER A 294 11.08 -17.66 -7.46
C SER A 294 11.17 -17.08 -8.87
N ASP A 295 10.30 -16.15 -9.21
CA ASP A 295 10.29 -15.53 -10.54
C ASP A 295 11.46 -14.56 -10.74
N ARG A 296 11.80 -14.35 -12.00
CA ARG A 296 12.58 -13.21 -12.45
C ARG A 296 11.62 -12.22 -13.08
N LEU A 297 11.40 -11.12 -12.39
CA LEU A 297 10.36 -10.16 -12.67
C LEU A 297 10.89 -8.92 -13.40
N ASP A 298 10.00 -8.17 -14.02
CA ASP A 298 10.22 -6.76 -14.31
C ASP A 298 10.65 -6.06 -13.01
N PRO A 299 11.70 -5.23 -13.01
CA PRO A 299 12.24 -4.67 -11.77
C PRO A 299 11.28 -3.77 -11.02
N ARG A 300 10.30 -3.16 -11.70
CA ARG A 300 9.25 -2.37 -11.07
C ARG A 300 8.30 -3.26 -10.25
N VAL A 301 8.01 -4.46 -10.77
CA VAL A 301 7.20 -5.45 -10.05
C VAL A 301 7.99 -6.04 -8.90
N ALA A 302 9.24 -6.46 -9.15
CA ALA A 302 10.10 -6.99 -8.10
C ALA A 302 10.25 -6.02 -6.91
N PHE A 303 10.30 -4.71 -7.18
CA PHE A 303 10.41 -3.70 -6.15
C PHE A 303 9.10 -3.52 -5.37
N GLY A 304 7.97 -3.31 -6.04
CA GLY A 304 6.69 -3.11 -5.36
C GLY A 304 6.25 -4.32 -4.53
N GLU A 305 6.42 -5.54 -5.06
CA GLU A 305 6.08 -6.78 -4.33
C GLU A 305 7.04 -7.04 -3.16
N GLY A 306 8.34 -6.81 -3.39
CA GLY A 306 9.34 -6.88 -2.32
C GLY A 306 9.11 -5.86 -1.21
N TRP A 307 8.67 -4.65 -1.55
CA TRP A 307 8.26 -3.64 -0.59
C TRP A 307 7.06 -4.08 0.25
N GLY A 308 5.97 -4.54 -0.40
CA GLY A 308 4.79 -5.01 0.32
C GLY A 308 5.12 -6.12 1.32
N ASN A 309 5.94 -7.10 0.89
CA ASN A 309 6.39 -8.19 1.75
C ASN A 309 7.22 -7.67 2.94
N ALA A 310 8.23 -6.84 2.68
CA ALA A 310 9.10 -6.29 3.72
C ALA A 310 8.34 -5.41 4.71
N LEU A 311 7.47 -4.50 4.21
CA LEU A 311 6.65 -3.64 5.05
C LEU A 311 5.81 -4.45 6.02
N SER A 312 5.22 -5.57 5.56
CA SER A 312 4.42 -6.42 6.43
C SER A 312 5.21 -6.97 7.61
N GLY A 313 6.46 -7.38 7.37
CA GLY A 313 7.37 -7.80 8.44
C GLY A 313 7.75 -6.66 9.38
N MET A 314 8.06 -5.48 8.84
CA MET A 314 8.44 -4.29 9.61
C MET A 314 7.34 -3.85 10.58
N ILE A 315 6.12 -3.70 10.08
CA ILE A 315 4.96 -3.22 10.86
C ILE A 315 4.54 -4.23 11.93
N LEU A 316 4.63 -5.52 11.61
CA LEU A 316 4.18 -6.58 12.52
C LEU A 316 5.27 -7.07 13.48
N ASP A 317 6.50 -6.56 13.33
CA ASP A 317 7.69 -7.07 14.07
C ASP A 317 7.77 -8.61 13.98
N ASP A 318 7.47 -9.14 12.78
CA ASP A 318 7.48 -10.58 12.48
C ASP A 318 8.10 -10.82 11.10
N PRO A 319 9.34 -11.33 11.01
CA PRO A 319 10.02 -11.59 9.75
C PRO A 319 9.42 -12.76 8.97
N PHE A 320 8.39 -13.41 9.49
CA PHE A 320 7.80 -14.58 8.85
C PHE A 320 6.41 -14.29 8.30
N TYR A 321 6.35 -13.95 7.02
CA TYR A 321 5.10 -13.76 6.28
C TYR A 321 4.23 -15.01 6.33
N ARG A 322 2.95 -14.86 6.63
CA ARG A 322 1.98 -15.96 6.66
C ARG A 322 0.70 -15.56 5.94
N ASP A 323 0.17 -16.54 5.24
CA ASP A 323 -1.08 -16.46 4.51
C ASP A 323 -1.82 -17.79 4.71
N SER A 324 -3.02 -17.73 5.27
CA SER A 324 -3.84 -18.90 5.57
C SER A 324 -4.68 -19.31 4.36
N SER A 325 -4.94 -20.60 4.19
CA SER A 325 -5.69 -21.06 3.03
C SER A 325 -6.37 -22.40 3.26
N GLY A 326 -7.21 -22.78 2.32
CA GLY A 326 -7.88 -24.06 2.27
C GLY A 326 -9.10 -24.16 3.18
N ASN A 327 -9.59 -25.35 3.34
CA ASN A 327 -10.82 -25.58 4.09
C ASN A 327 -10.70 -25.13 5.55
N GLN A 328 -11.58 -24.23 5.97
CA GLN A 328 -11.61 -23.62 7.30
C GLN A 328 -10.32 -22.86 7.65
N GLN A 329 -9.54 -22.46 6.64
CA GLN A 329 -8.28 -21.74 6.82
C GLN A 329 -7.32 -22.46 7.81
N SER A 330 -7.33 -23.80 7.80
CA SER A 330 -6.61 -24.60 8.80
C SER A 330 -5.12 -24.78 8.47
N THR A 331 -4.71 -24.45 7.27
CA THR A 331 -3.35 -24.49 6.76
C THR A 331 -3.03 -23.18 6.04
N GLY A 332 -1.82 -23.04 5.56
CA GLY A 332 -1.38 -21.90 4.79
C GLY A 332 0.05 -22.06 4.32
N PHE A 333 0.57 -21.08 3.68
CA PHE A 333 1.99 -20.99 3.37
C PHE A 333 2.65 -19.86 4.15
N GLY A 334 3.98 -19.82 4.13
CA GLY A 334 4.73 -18.75 4.74
C GLY A 334 6.20 -18.82 4.34
N PHE A 335 6.87 -17.69 4.45
CA PHE A 335 8.28 -17.52 4.12
C PHE A 335 8.90 -16.42 4.98
N SER A 336 10.22 -16.45 5.12
CA SER A 336 10.95 -15.36 5.77
C SER A 336 11.09 -14.19 4.81
N VAL A 337 10.74 -12.97 5.24
CA VAL A 337 11.01 -11.74 4.49
C VAL A 337 12.46 -11.27 4.66
N GLU A 338 13.13 -11.69 5.71
CA GLU A 338 14.51 -11.38 6.06
C GLU A 338 15.50 -12.13 5.16
N SER A 339 15.30 -13.42 4.92
CA SER A 339 16.27 -14.22 4.19
C SER A 339 15.80 -14.60 2.78
N ASN A 340 16.65 -14.37 1.78
CA ASN A 340 16.42 -14.87 0.43
C ASN A 340 16.94 -16.30 0.27
N ASN A 341 16.07 -17.28 0.51
CA ASN A 341 16.36 -18.70 0.31
C ASN A 341 15.95 -19.20 -1.09
N PHE A 342 15.59 -18.32 -2.01
CA PHE A 342 15.11 -18.63 -3.34
C PHE A 342 16.26 -18.63 -4.37
N VAL A 343 16.05 -19.26 -5.52
CA VAL A 343 17.09 -19.61 -6.48
C VAL A 343 17.67 -18.40 -7.24
N SER A 344 16.94 -17.29 -7.28
CA SER A 344 17.29 -16.13 -8.12
C SER A 344 17.52 -14.90 -7.27
N THR A 345 18.78 -14.53 -7.03
CA THR A 345 19.14 -13.27 -6.39
C THR A 345 19.38 -12.19 -7.43
N GLY A 346 18.94 -10.97 -7.16
CA GLY A 346 19.15 -9.82 -8.04
C GLY A 346 18.04 -8.79 -8.01
N TRP A 347 18.24 -7.71 -8.71
CA TRP A 347 17.36 -6.55 -8.84
C TRP A 347 15.98 -6.84 -9.49
N PHE A 348 15.85 -8.03 -10.04
CA PHE A 348 14.65 -8.58 -10.66
C PHE A 348 13.91 -9.60 -9.78
N SER A 349 14.32 -9.74 -8.52
CA SER A 349 13.75 -10.71 -7.57
C SER A 349 13.07 -9.99 -6.40
N GLU A 350 11.77 -10.20 -6.24
CA GLU A 350 11.03 -9.67 -5.08
C GLU A 350 11.60 -10.17 -3.76
N ALA A 351 12.09 -11.43 -3.74
CA ALA A 351 12.72 -12.01 -2.56
C ALA A 351 14.06 -11.34 -2.21
N SER A 352 14.84 -10.87 -3.19
CA SER A 352 16.04 -10.06 -2.93
C SER A 352 15.69 -8.66 -2.41
N VAL A 353 14.65 -8.05 -2.98
CA VAL A 353 14.20 -6.72 -2.57
C VAL A 353 13.68 -6.77 -1.13
N GLN A 354 12.78 -7.72 -0.81
CA GLN A 354 12.23 -7.82 0.53
C GLN A 354 13.30 -8.03 1.60
N SER A 355 14.29 -8.91 1.35
CA SER A 355 15.34 -9.16 2.33
C SER A 355 16.21 -7.92 2.54
N ILE A 356 16.62 -7.22 1.47
CA ILE A 356 17.37 -5.97 1.62
C ILE A 356 16.58 -4.94 2.43
N LEU A 357 15.29 -4.76 2.13
CA LEU A 357 14.48 -3.77 2.82
C LEU A 357 14.24 -4.11 4.28
N TYR A 358 14.07 -5.40 4.60
CA TYR A 358 13.88 -5.85 5.97
C TYR A 358 15.19 -5.74 6.77
N ASP A 359 16.34 -6.20 6.22
CA ASP A 359 17.66 -6.06 6.81
C ASP A 359 18.07 -4.58 7.05
N LEU A 360 17.54 -3.65 6.25
CA LEU A 360 17.75 -2.21 6.50
C LEU A 360 16.94 -1.69 7.70
N PHE A 361 15.86 -2.36 8.05
CA PHE A 361 14.93 -1.96 9.10
C PHE A 361 15.30 -2.51 10.47
N ASP A 362 15.51 -3.82 10.58
CA ASP A 362 15.60 -4.52 11.85
C ASP A 362 16.92 -4.28 12.61
N ASP A 363 17.10 -4.88 13.77
CA ASP A 363 18.28 -4.77 14.62
C ASP A 363 18.97 -6.12 14.88
N ASP A 364 18.56 -7.17 14.18
CA ASP A 364 19.16 -8.49 14.23
C ASP A 364 20.39 -8.53 13.31
N ASP A 365 21.62 -8.54 13.92
CA ASP A 365 22.89 -8.55 13.21
C ASP A 365 23.23 -9.97 12.75
N ASP A 366 22.81 -10.35 11.53
CA ASP A 366 23.03 -11.66 10.93
C ASP A 366 23.71 -11.61 9.55
N GLY A 367 24.49 -12.63 9.21
CA GLY A 367 25.12 -12.78 7.90
C GLY A 367 25.95 -11.59 7.45
N ALA A 368 25.52 -10.87 6.43
CA ALA A 368 26.12 -9.65 5.90
C ALA A 368 25.46 -8.38 6.48
N ASP A 369 24.38 -8.55 7.22
CA ASP A 369 23.63 -7.46 7.81
C ASP A 369 24.35 -6.88 9.03
N THR A 370 24.52 -5.58 9.03
CA THR A 370 24.97 -4.73 10.14
C THR A 370 24.21 -3.40 10.12
N ALA A 371 23.12 -3.34 9.37
CA ALA A 371 22.24 -2.18 9.29
C ALA A 371 21.23 -2.25 10.43
N SER A 372 20.70 -1.15 10.86
CA SER A 372 19.60 -1.03 11.79
C SER A 372 19.10 0.41 11.70
N PHE A 373 18.39 0.71 10.62
CA PHE A 373 17.98 2.09 10.37
C PHE A 373 16.56 2.36 10.85
N GLY A 374 15.75 1.31 11.00
CA GLY A 374 14.35 1.43 11.33
C GLY A 374 13.50 2.03 10.21
N LEU A 375 12.21 2.21 10.47
CA LEU A 375 11.23 2.68 9.48
C LEU A 375 11.48 4.13 9.02
N GLY A 376 12.06 4.99 9.86
CA GLY A 376 12.22 6.43 9.58
C GLY A 376 12.98 6.75 8.30
N PRO A 377 14.22 6.30 8.12
CA PRO A 377 14.98 6.53 6.89
C PRO A 377 14.37 5.86 5.65
N ILE A 378 13.73 4.69 5.81
CA ILE A 378 13.01 4.00 4.73
C ILE A 378 11.85 4.87 4.25
N TYR A 379 11.00 5.32 5.16
CA TYR A 379 9.93 6.29 4.88
C TYR A 379 10.47 7.57 4.23
N GLY A 380 11.57 8.10 4.77
CA GLY A 380 12.24 9.28 4.24
C GLY A 380 12.70 9.10 2.78
N ALA A 381 13.22 7.93 2.42
CA ALA A 381 13.63 7.62 1.05
C ALA A 381 12.42 7.57 0.10
N PHE A 382 11.34 6.89 0.48
CA PHE A 382 10.12 6.80 -0.33
C PHE A 382 9.44 8.15 -0.55
N THR A 383 9.51 9.06 0.43
CA THR A 383 8.85 10.37 0.38
C THR A 383 9.78 11.49 -0.08
N ASP A 384 11.06 11.19 -0.35
CA ASP A 384 12.01 12.17 -0.87
C ASP A 384 11.57 12.69 -2.25
N PRO A 385 11.46 14.00 -2.45
CA PRO A 385 11.15 14.57 -3.76
C PRO A 385 12.10 14.12 -4.88
N ALA A 386 13.36 13.79 -4.57
CA ALA A 386 14.29 13.25 -5.56
C ALA A 386 13.91 11.85 -6.02
N TYR A 387 13.39 11.01 -5.13
CA TYR A 387 12.84 9.71 -5.48
C TYR A 387 11.52 9.82 -6.24
N VAL A 388 10.58 10.58 -5.71
CA VAL A 388 9.23 10.73 -6.31
C VAL A 388 9.30 11.32 -7.72
N ASN A 389 10.26 12.21 -7.99
CA ASN A 389 10.43 12.86 -9.29
C ASN A 389 11.62 12.32 -10.10
N THR A 390 12.22 11.19 -9.70
CA THR A 390 13.32 10.61 -10.48
C THR A 390 12.90 10.32 -11.93
N GLU A 391 13.78 10.49 -12.88
CA GLU A 391 13.54 10.11 -14.27
C GLU A 391 13.56 8.58 -14.44
N ALA A 392 14.35 7.85 -13.64
CA ALA A 392 14.36 6.40 -13.64
C ALA A 392 13.00 5.83 -13.17
N PHE A 393 12.69 4.59 -13.51
CA PHE A 393 11.58 3.89 -12.89
C PHE A 393 11.87 3.60 -11.42
N THR A 394 10.81 3.59 -10.60
CA THR A 394 10.88 3.19 -9.20
C THR A 394 11.23 1.70 -9.10
N THR A 395 12.44 1.44 -8.69
CA THR A 395 13.05 0.11 -8.53
C THR A 395 13.96 0.14 -7.31
N ILE A 396 14.54 -1.00 -6.95
CA ILE A 396 15.52 -1.06 -5.86
C ILE A 396 16.67 -0.07 -6.07
N PHE A 397 17.10 0.18 -7.31
CA PHE A 397 18.17 1.13 -7.60
C PHE A 397 17.81 2.58 -7.24
N ALA A 398 16.62 3.04 -7.65
CA ALA A 398 16.15 4.38 -7.34
C ALA A 398 15.92 4.57 -5.83
N PHE A 399 15.40 3.54 -5.17
CA PHE A 399 15.20 3.55 -3.73
C PHE A 399 16.52 3.64 -2.97
N LEU A 400 17.51 2.82 -3.31
CA LEU A 400 18.81 2.83 -2.64
C LEU A 400 19.57 4.14 -2.84
N GLU A 401 19.47 4.78 -4.02
CA GLU A 401 20.02 6.12 -4.25
C GLU A 401 19.36 7.16 -3.32
N ALA A 402 18.04 7.12 -3.16
CA ALA A 402 17.32 8.01 -2.26
C ALA A 402 17.64 7.74 -0.78
N LEU A 403 17.80 6.47 -0.41
CA LEU A 403 18.14 6.06 0.95
C LEU A 403 19.56 6.52 1.33
N ASP A 404 20.53 6.39 0.43
CA ASP A 404 21.93 6.82 0.68
C ASP A 404 22.03 8.33 0.93
N ASN A 405 21.05 9.11 0.48
CA ASN A 405 20.94 10.54 0.75
C ASN A 405 20.31 10.88 2.11
N GLN A 406 19.70 9.91 2.81
CA GLN A 406 19.12 10.13 4.13
C GLN A 406 20.20 10.27 5.22
N SER A 407 19.89 11.04 6.27
CA SER A 407 20.84 11.25 7.35
C SER A 407 21.01 10.00 8.22
N GLY A 408 22.26 9.68 8.54
CA GLY A 408 22.58 8.55 9.44
C GLY A 408 22.74 7.21 8.70
N ILE A 409 22.61 7.19 7.40
CA ILE A 409 22.74 5.99 6.57
C ILE A 409 24.22 5.64 6.34
N SER A 410 24.51 4.36 6.34
CA SER A 410 25.84 3.81 6.03
C SER A 410 25.85 3.18 4.64
N THR A 411 26.42 3.87 3.66
CA THR A 411 26.65 3.32 2.30
C THR A 411 27.35 1.96 2.34
N ALA A 412 28.24 1.72 3.31
CA ALA A 412 28.92 0.43 3.44
C ALA A 412 27.98 -0.69 3.89
N ALA A 413 27.00 -0.41 4.77
CA ALA A 413 25.99 -1.38 5.16
C ALA A 413 25.06 -1.70 3.97
N ILE A 414 24.54 -0.67 3.27
CA ILE A 414 23.76 -0.87 2.03
C ILE A 414 24.55 -1.77 1.04
N THR A 415 25.83 -1.46 0.80
CA THR A 415 26.64 -2.23 -0.14
C THR A 415 26.79 -3.70 0.28
N ALA A 416 26.93 -3.98 1.58
CA ALA A 416 27.04 -5.36 2.06
C ALA A 416 25.77 -6.17 1.77
N LEU A 417 24.60 -5.58 2.00
CA LEU A 417 23.30 -6.21 1.73
C LEU A 417 23.07 -6.42 0.23
N THR A 418 23.33 -5.40 -0.59
CA THR A 418 23.16 -5.49 -2.04
C THR A 418 24.13 -6.48 -2.69
N ASP A 419 25.38 -6.53 -2.23
CA ASP A 419 26.37 -7.52 -2.68
C ASP A 419 25.92 -8.96 -2.34
N ALA A 420 25.33 -9.17 -1.15
CA ALA A 420 24.79 -10.47 -0.75
C ALA A 420 23.62 -10.91 -1.67
N GLN A 421 22.88 -9.98 -2.24
CA GLN A 421 21.81 -10.22 -3.20
C GLN A 421 22.24 -10.10 -4.67
N ASN A 422 23.55 -10.03 -4.96
CA ASN A 422 24.10 -9.85 -6.32
C ASN A 422 23.54 -8.62 -7.06
N ILE A 423 23.41 -7.51 -6.35
CA ILE A 423 23.00 -6.21 -6.89
C ILE A 423 24.17 -5.26 -6.70
N ASN A 424 24.71 -4.72 -7.80
CA ASN A 424 25.89 -3.84 -7.75
C ASN A 424 25.77 -2.59 -8.65
N GLY A 425 24.58 -2.35 -9.21
CA GLY A 425 24.29 -1.14 -9.98
C GLY A 425 24.26 0.11 -9.11
N ALA A 426 24.87 1.18 -9.60
CA ALA A 426 24.88 2.49 -8.97
C ALA A 426 23.80 3.40 -9.60
N THR A 427 23.40 4.45 -8.86
CA THR A 427 22.34 5.41 -9.24
C THR A 427 21.00 4.76 -9.48
N GLY A 428 19.93 5.54 -9.58
CA GLY A 428 18.58 5.05 -9.89
C GLY A 428 18.46 4.34 -11.24
N PHE A 429 19.45 4.50 -12.11
CA PHE A 429 19.56 3.82 -13.40
C PHE A 429 20.29 2.47 -13.35
N GLY A 430 20.79 2.05 -12.21
CA GLY A 430 21.54 0.80 -12.08
C GLY A 430 22.83 0.76 -12.91
N ILE A 431 23.54 1.90 -13.02
CA ILE A 431 24.77 2.01 -13.82
C ILE A 431 25.82 1.04 -13.30
N GLY A 432 26.37 0.25 -14.20
CA GLY A 432 27.43 -0.72 -13.88
C GLY A 432 26.91 -2.04 -13.31
N GLU A 433 25.60 -2.26 -13.26
CA GLU A 433 25.04 -3.57 -12.89
C GLU A 433 25.62 -4.69 -13.76
N THR A 434 25.95 -5.82 -13.13
CA THR A 434 26.59 -6.97 -13.81
C THR A 434 25.77 -8.24 -13.77
N ASN A 435 24.75 -8.30 -12.91
CA ASN A 435 23.84 -9.44 -12.84
C ASN A 435 22.74 -9.30 -13.89
N ASN A 436 22.87 -10.05 -14.97
CA ASN A 436 21.92 -10.01 -16.09
C ASN A 436 20.72 -10.95 -15.94
N GLY A 437 20.52 -11.58 -14.78
CA GLY A 437 19.43 -12.51 -14.57
C GLY A 437 19.42 -13.75 -15.48
N GLY A 438 20.50 -14.00 -16.22
CA GLY A 438 20.59 -15.10 -17.20
C GLY A 438 20.23 -14.70 -18.64
N ILE A 439 19.98 -13.41 -18.89
CA ILE A 439 19.72 -12.86 -20.24
C ILE A 439 20.74 -11.72 -20.48
N SER A 440 21.68 -11.89 -21.41
CA SER A 440 22.74 -10.90 -21.67
C SER A 440 22.22 -9.50 -21.97
N ASP A 441 21.13 -9.44 -22.71
CA ASP A 441 20.57 -8.19 -23.25
C ASP A 441 19.73 -7.41 -22.23
N THR A 442 19.59 -7.88 -21.00
CA THR A 442 18.97 -7.10 -19.91
C THR A 442 19.90 -6.02 -19.37
N LEU A 443 21.19 -6.09 -19.71
CA LEU A 443 22.19 -5.09 -19.33
C LEU A 443 22.72 -4.31 -20.54
N PRO A 444 23.09 -3.02 -20.34
CA PRO A 444 22.85 -2.22 -19.13
C PRO A 444 21.36 -2.10 -18.82
N VAL A 445 20.96 -1.85 -17.58
CA VAL A 445 19.54 -1.79 -17.17
C VAL A 445 18.76 -0.82 -18.05
N TYR A 446 19.34 0.34 -18.35
CA TYR A 446 18.84 1.28 -19.36
C TYR A 446 19.83 1.38 -20.52
N LEU A 447 19.33 1.18 -21.73
CA LEU A 447 20.10 1.37 -22.96
C LEU A 447 20.12 2.85 -23.35
N PRO A 448 21.27 3.46 -23.58
CA PRO A 448 21.32 4.82 -24.12
C PRO A 448 20.79 4.85 -25.57
N LEU A 449 19.77 5.70 -25.82
CA LEU A 449 19.17 5.88 -27.15
C LEU A 449 19.64 7.21 -27.76
N PRO A 450 20.48 7.20 -28.82
CA PRO A 450 20.88 8.40 -29.54
C PRO A 450 19.70 9.07 -30.25
N ILE A 451 19.65 10.42 -30.21
CA ILE A 451 18.58 11.21 -30.84
C ILE A 451 18.90 11.64 -32.29
N ASN A 452 19.92 11.04 -32.92
CA ASN A 452 20.45 11.41 -34.23
C ASN A 452 20.11 10.38 -35.33
N GLY A 453 19.17 9.46 -35.08
CA GLY A 453 18.78 8.42 -36.01
C GLY A 453 19.73 7.21 -36.05
N THR A 454 20.75 7.15 -35.20
CA THR A 454 21.58 5.95 -35.07
C THR A 454 20.75 4.83 -34.43
N PRO A 455 20.64 3.64 -35.08
CA PRO A 455 19.83 2.56 -34.51
C PRO A 455 20.48 1.96 -33.24
N VAL A 456 19.63 1.55 -32.31
CA VAL A 456 19.97 0.75 -31.14
C VAL A 456 19.26 -0.60 -31.28
N GLU A 457 20.03 -1.66 -31.15
CA GLU A 457 19.56 -3.04 -31.23
C GLU A 457 19.23 -3.54 -29.82
N PHE A 458 18.13 -4.27 -29.66
CA PHE A 458 17.75 -4.97 -28.44
C PHE A 458 16.74 -6.07 -28.73
N CYS A 459 16.52 -6.97 -27.77
CA CYS A 459 15.52 -8.02 -27.89
C CYS A 459 14.51 -7.98 -26.72
N SER A 460 13.29 -8.36 -27.01
CA SER A 460 12.24 -8.70 -26.04
C SER A 460 12.20 -10.23 -25.92
N PHE A 461 12.45 -10.75 -24.73
CA PHE A 461 12.60 -12.17 -24.46
C PHE A 461 11.42 -12.76 -23.72
N ASN A 462 11.16 -14.06 -23.93
CA ASN A 462 10.13 -14.82 -23.21
C ASN A 462 10.70 -15.97 -22.37
N ASN A 463 11.96 -15.86 -21.92
CA ASN A 463 12.64 -16.94 -21.20
C ASN A 463 11.99 -17.35 -19.87
N PHE A 464 11.32 -16.41 -19.20
CA PHE A 464 10.75 -16.59 -17.86
C PHE A 464 9.22 -16.51 -17.84
N GLY A 465 8.57 -16.40 -19.01
CA GLY A 465 7.13 -16.21 -19.16
C GLY A 465 6.78 -14.83 -19.70
N THR A 466 5.49 -14.54 -19.72
CA THR A 466 4.92 -13.33 -20.34
C THR A 466 4.55 -12.27 -19.33
N PHE A 467 4.25 -11.08 -19.82
CA PHE A 467 3.66 -9.93 -19.18
C PHE A 467 4.63 -9.11 -18.33
N ASN A 468 5.09 -9.64 -17.21
CA ASN A 468 5.88 -8.92 -16.21
C ASN A 468 7.16 -9.66 -15.80
N LYS A 469 7.71 -10.45 -16.71
CA LYS A 469 8.95 -11.17 -16.43
C LYS A 469 10.18 -10.42 -16.96
N LEU A 470 11.33 -10.68 -16.36
CA LEU A 470 12.61 -10.12 -16.78
C LEU A 470 12.86 -10.43 -18.26
N GLY A 471 13.17 -9.41 -19.03
CA GLY A 471 13.46 -9.50 -20.46
C GLY A 471 12.25 -9.33 -21.38
N ASN A 472 11.00 -9.36 -20.88
CA ASN A 472 9.82 -9.05 -21.70
C ASN A 472 9.88 -7.62 -22.25
N ARG A 473 10.43 -6.71 -21.46
CA ARG A 473 10.56 -5.28 -21.74
C ARG A 473 12.01 -4.85 -21.72
N ARG A 474 12.32 -3.83 -22.50
CA ARG A 474 13.63 -3.19 -22.54
C ARG A 474 13.49 -1.71 -22.25
N PHE A 475 14.25 -1.21 -21.29
CA PHE A 475 14.26 0.20 -20.96
C PHE A 475 15.36 0.92 -21.73
N LEU A 476 15.01 2.06 -22.33
CA LEU A 476 15.95 2.94 -23.01
C LEU A 476 15.89 4.34 -22.38
N GLU A 477 17.05 4.97 -22.24
CA GLU A 477 17.16 6.33 -21.74
C GLU A 477 17.65 7.28 -22.85
N PHE A 478 17.14 8.49 -22.87
CA PHE A 478 17.57 9.52 -23.82
C PHE A 478 17.25 10.91 -23.32
N GLU A 479 18.11 11.88 -23.71
CA GLU A 479 17.90 13.28 -23.37
C GLU A 479 17.48 14.10 -24.59
N ILE A 480 16.41 14.86 -24.44
CA ILE A 480 15.91 15.79 -25.44
C ILE A 480 16.44 17.20 -25.12
N PRO A 481 17.40 17.73 -25.88
CA PRO A 481 18.03 19.02 -25.57
C PRO A 481 17.11 20.21 -25.84
N THR A 482 16.14 20.05 -26.74
CA THR A 482 15.19 21.09 -27.13
C THR A 482 13.85 20.44 -27.46
N ALA A 483 12.79 20.90 -26.82
CA ALA A 483 11.44 20.44 -27.12
C ALA A 483 11.09 20.59 -28.60
N GLY A 484 10.50 19.56 -29.19
CA GLY A 484 10.19 19.58 -30.63
C GLY A 484 9.63 18.27 -31.16
N ALA A 485 9.46 18.19 -32.48
CA ALA A 485 9.00 17.00 -33.14
C ALA A 485 10.16 16.00 -33.34
N TYR A 486 9.94 14.77 -32.95
CA TYR A 486 10.87 13.65 -33.10
C TYR A 486 10.14 12.48 -33.78
N ARG A 487 10.85 11.82 -34.69
CA ARG A 487 10.40 10.56 -35.29
C ARG A 487 11.05 9.41 -34.57
N ILE A 488 10.22 8.46 -34.17
CA ILE A 488 10.61 7.20 -33.54
C ILE A 488 10.22 6.09 -34.50
N GLN A 489 11.12 5.16 -34.74
CA GLN A 489 10.81 3.96 -35.50
C GLN A 489 11.45 2.75 -34.82
N MET A 490 10.64 1.77 -34.48
CA MET A 490 11.04 0.47 -33.97
C MET A 490 10.72 -0.57 -35.05
N SER A 491 11.73 -1.26 -35.53
CA SER A 491 11.61 -2.24 -36.63
C SER A 491 12.18 -3.56 -36.18
N ARG A 492 11.46 -4.65 -36.45
CA ARG A 492 11.95 -5.98 -36.15
C ARG A 492 13.20 -6.32 -36.99
N ASP A 493 14.22 -6.88 -36.35
CA ASP A 493 15.36 -7.52 -36.98
C ASP A 493 15.25 -9.06 -36.87
N ALA A 494 14.53 -9.67 -37.79
CA ALA A 494 14.39 -11.12 -37.85
C ALA A 494 15.70 -11.84 -38.25
N SER A 495 16.78 -11.12 -38.57
CA SER A 495 18.09 -11.68 -38.85
C SER A 495 19.00 -11.80 -37.63
N ALA A 496 18.60 -11.17 -36.53
CA ALA A 496 19.33 -11.25 -35.27
C ALA A 496 19.41 -12.69 -34.75
N PRO A 497 20.57 -13.15 -34.27
CA PRO A 497 20.74 -14.55 -33.83
C PRO A 497 19.80 -14.96 -32.68
N SER A 498 19.36 -14.01 -31.88
CA SER A 498 18.46 -14.24 -30.73
C SER A 498 16.99 -14.17 -31.13
N ASP A 499 16.64 -13.72 -32.35
CA ASP A 499 15.26 -13.72 -32.81
C ASP A 499 14.82 -15.14 -33.19
N THR A 500 13.90 -15.71 -32.42
CA THR A 500 13.35 -17.07 -32.64
C THR A 500 11.86 -17.03 -32.96
N GLY A 501 11.29 -15.83 -33.05
CA GLY A 501 9.86 -15.62 -33.20
C GLY A 501 9.30 -15.99 -34.58
N PRO A 502 7.96 -16.09 -34.71
CA PRO A 502 7.28 -16.27 -35.98
C PRO A 502 7.57 -15.10 -36.94
N ALA A 503 7.11 -15.21 -38.21
CA ALA A 503 7.43 -14.26 -39.27
C ALA A 503 6.99 -12.81 -39.00
N THR A 504 6.03 -12.60 -38.13
CA THR A 504 5.50 -11.29 -37.72
C THR A 504 5.57 -11.09 -36.23
N SER A 505 5.82 -9.86 -35.81
CA SER A 505 5.75 -9.39 -34.44
C SER A 505 5.16 -8.00 -34.43
N ASP A 506 4.56 -7.62 -33.29
CA ASP A 506 3.98 -6.31 -33.04
C ASP A 506 4.88 -5.54 -32.07
N PRO A 507 5.80 -4.67 -32.58
CA PRO A 507 6.69 -3.87 -31.75
C PRO A 507 5.95 -2.69 -31.17
N ASP A 508 5.94 -2.60 -29.83
CA ASP A 508 5.33 -1.50 -29.08
C ASP A 508 6.34 -0.75 -28.23
N PHE A 509 6.09 0.53 -28.02
CA PHE A 509 6.84 1.33 -27.03
C PHE A 509 5.96 2.35 -26.33
N ILE A 510 6.36 2.69 -25.11
CA ILE A 510 5.76 3.78 -24.30
C ILE A 510 6.88 4.66 -23.76
N ILE A 511 6.75 5.97 -23.93
CA ILE A 511 7.68 6.97 -23.37
C ILE A 511 7.11 7.52 -22.08
N PHE A 512 7.98 7.62 -21.09
CA PHE A 512 7.66 8.12 -19.75
C PHE A 512 8.47 9.39 -19.44
N ASN A 513 7.83 10.28 -18.72
CA ASN A 513 8.46 11.44 -18.12
C ASN A 513 8.26 11.33 -16.59
N SER A 514 9.32 11.03 -15.86
CA SER A 514 9.29 10.78 -14.41
C SER A 514 8.12 9.82 -14.02
N GLY A 515 8.09 8.62 -14.62
CA GLY A 515 7.10 7.58 -14.39
C GLY A 515 5.72 7.80 -15.02
N VAL A 516 5.43 9.01 -15.49
CA VAL A 516 4.13 9.29 -16.12
C VAL A 516 4.17 8.92 -17.59
N PRO A 517 3.30 8.01 -18.08
CA PRO A 517 3.19 7.70 -19.49
C PRO A 517 2.85 8.97 -20.28
N PHE A 518 3.68 9.30 -21.26
CA PHE A 518 3.56 10.54 -22.02
C PHE A 518 3.02 10.30 -23.44
N VAL A 519 3.59 9.33 -24.15
CA VAL A 519 3.19 8.96 -25.50
C VAL A 519 3.61 7.52 -25.78
N GLY A 520 2.86 6.82 -26.63
CA GLY A 520 3.17 5.45 -27.07
C GLY A 520 2.99 5.27 -28.56
N GLY A 521 3.74 4.32 -29.12
CA GLY A 521 3.49 3.66 -30.40
C GLY A 521 2.96 2.27 -30.07
N GLN A 522 1.70 2.02 -30.32
CA GLN A 522 0.98 0.79 -29.97
C GLN A 522 -0.04 0.48 -31.07
N SER A 523 0.39 0.58 -32.34
CA SER A 523 -0.47 0.25 -33.45
C SER A 523 -0.29 -1.25 -33.81
N PRO A 524 -1.33 -1.94 -34.27
CA PRO A 524 -1.22 -3.36 -34.63
C PRO A 524 -0.47 -3.53 -35.98
N ASP A 525 0.66 -2.87 -36.13
CA ASP A 525 1.48 -2.89 -37.33
C ASP A 525 2.52 -4.01 -37.23
N ASN A 526 2.51 -4.89 -38.22
CA ASN A 526 3.41 -6.02 -38.27
C ASN A 526 4.87 -5.59 -38.55
N ASN A 527 5.75 -5.93 -37.64
CA ASN A 527 7.21 -5.77 -37.72
C ASN A 527 7.74 -4.33 -37.70
N VAL A 528 6.93 -3.30 -37.67
CA VAL A 528 7.37 -1.89 -37.67
C VAL A 528 6.35 -1.03 -36.93
N GLU A 529 6.80 -0.32 -35.90
CA GLU A 529 6.04 0.77 -35.29
C GLU A 529 6.73 2.11 -35.62
N THR A 530 5.98 3.10 -36.06
CA THR A 530 6.51 4.44 -36.38
C THR A 530 5.60 5.53 -35.85
N GLN A 531 6.18 6.44 -35.07
CA GLN A 531 5.47 7.61 -34.54
C GLN A 531 6.27 8.90 -34.76
N THR A 532 5.57 10.00 -35.01
CA THR A 532 6.15 11.34 -34.93
C THR A 532 5.44 12.10 -33.83
N VAL A 533 6.17 12.47 -32.79
CA VAL A 533 5.63 13.02 -31.54
C VAL A 533 6.38 14.28 -31.12
N ASN A 534 5.70 15.18 -30.41
CA ASN A 534 6.36 16.31 -29.77
C ASN A 534 6.86 15.88 -28.39
N LEU A 535 8.17 15.87 -28.20
CA LEU A 535 8.81 15.54 -26.93
C LEU A 535 9.20 16.81 -26.17
N PRO A 536 9.05 16.87 -24.84
CA PRO A 536 9.58 17.95 -24.03
C PRO A 536 11.11 17.88 -23.95
N ALA A 537 11.76 18.96 -23.58
CA ALA A 537 13.18 18.94 -23.22
C ALA A 537 13.38 18.24 -21.86
N GLY A 538 14.47 17.50 -21.72
CA GLY A 538 14.85 16.77 -20.50
C GLY A 538 15.10 15.29 -20.74
N GLN A 539 15.43 14.58 -19.67
CA GLN A 539 15.63 13.14 -19.65
C GLN A 539 14.27 12.43 -19.77
N LEU A 540 14.19 11.43 -20.62
CA LEU A 540 13.02 10.60 -20.82
C LEU A 540 13.41 9.13 -20.84
N ILE A 541 12.47 8.26 -20.53
CA ILE A 541 12.64 6.82 -20.58
C ILE A 541 11.61 6.22 -21.52
N MET A 542 12.02 5.20 -22.25
CA MET A 542 11.15 4.38 -23.09
C MET A 542 11.13 2.94 -22.56
N ASP A 543 9.94 2.37 -22.43
CA ASP A 543 9.67 0.95 -22.29
C ASP A 543 9.31 0.41 -23.67
N ALA A 544 10.16 -0.43 -24.23
CA ALA A 544 10.00 -1.02 -25.56
C ALA A 544 9.90 -2.56 -25.47
N HIS A 545 8.98 -3.15 -26.23
CA HIS A 545 8.69 -4.58 -26.13
C HIS A 545 8.04 -5.13 -27.39
N ALA A 546 7.99 -6.45 -27.48
CA ALA A 546 7.07 -7.14 -28.38
C ALA A 546 5.72 -7.29 -27.68
N PHE A 547 4.62 -6.87 -28.33
CA PHE A 547 3.27 -7.03 -27.78
C PHE A 547 2.99 -8.48 -27.35
N GLU A 548 3.46 -9.46 -28.12
CA GLU A 548 3.28 -10.88 -27.84
C GLU A 548 3.85 -11.32 -26.48
N ASN A 549 4.89 -10.67 -26.01
CA ASN A 549 5.55 -10.99 -24.73
C ASN A 549 4.90 -10.29 -23.54
N VAL A 550 4.05 -9.28 -23.79
CA VAL A 550 3.36 -8.53 -22.73
C VAL A 550 1.85 -8.69 -22.77
N ASP A 551 1.31 -9.43 -23.75
CA ASP A 551 -0.11 -9.74 -23.83
C ASP A 551 -0.51 -10.69 -22.70
N PHE A 552 -1.42 -10.22 -21.84
CA PHE A 552 -1.93 -10.99 -20.70
C PHE A 552 -3.03 -11.99 -21.07
N VAL A 553 -3.55 -11.94 -22.32
CA VAL A 553 -4.67 -12.77 -22.74
C VAL A 553 -4.17 -14.08 -23.35
N ASP A 554 -4.33 -15.17 -22.62
CA ASP A 554 -3.95 -16.51 -23.05
C ASP A 554 -4.48 -16.87 -24.45
N GLY A 555 -3.56 -17.26 -25.33
CA GLY A 555 -3.87 -17.74 -26.69
C GLY A 555 -4.22 -16.64 -27.70
N ARG A 556 -4.11 -15.37 -27.33
CA ARG A 556 -4.28 -14.25 -28.25
C ARG A 556 -3.03 -14.01 -29.10
N SER A 557 -1.87 -14.17 -28.51
CA SER A 557 -0.56 -13.99 -29.14
C SER A 557 0.32 -15.23 -28.99
N THR A 558 1.44 -15.25 -29.70
CA THR A 558 2.45 -16.33 -29.59
C THR A 558 3.76 -15.74 -29.09
N PRO A 559 4.02 -15.82 -27.77
CA PRO A 559 5.25 -15.28 -27.18
C PRO A 559 6.49 -16.00 -27.73
N ALA A 560 7.55 -15.23 -27.96
CA ALA A 560 8.86 -15.75 -28.41
C ALA A 560 9.94 -14.69 -28.15
N ASP A 561 11.19 -14.97 -28.52
CA ASP A 561 12.24 -13.97 -28.51
C ASP A 561 12.19 -13.18 -29.81
N PHE A 562 12.00 -11.87 -29.71
CA PHE A 562 11.95 -10.93 -30.82
C PHE A 562 13.00 -9.85 -30.68
N CYS A 563 13.75 -9.57 -31.75
CA CYS A 563 14.77 -8.53 -31.75
C CYS A 563 14.39 -7.34 -32.63
N PHE A 564 14.83 -6.15 -32.25
CA PHE A 564 14.44 -4.89 -32.87
C PHE A 564 15.61 -3.94 -33.03
N GLU A 565 15.51 -3.11 -34.07
CA GLU A 565 16.27 -1.87 -34.23
C GLU A 565 15.36 -0.68 -33.93
N LEU A 566 15.78 0.20 -33.06
CA LEU A 566 15.04 1.41 -32.68
C LEU A 566 15.86 2.66 -33.01
N THR A 567 15.23 3.62 -33.67
CA THR A 567 15.82 4.93 -34.00
C THR A 567 14.98 6.07 -33.46
N LEU A 568 15.63 7.15 -33.05
CA LEU A 568 15.03 8.40 -32.60
C LEU A 568 15.76 9.56 -33.27
N GLU A 569 15.04 10.43 -34.00
CA GLU A 569 15.62 11.56 -34.72
C GLU A 569 14.73 12.80 -34.70
N ALA A 570 15.35 13.99 -34.58
CA ALA A 570 14.64 15.26 -34.69
C ALA A 570 14.08 15.48 -36.12
N GLN A 571 12.87 16.07 -36.22
CA GLN A 571 12.21 16.38 -37.48
C GLN A 571 12.31 17.84 -37.88
#